data_2d72df597200e70e2d00f6499bff3103
#
_entry.id   2d72df597200e70e2d00f6499bff3103
#
_cell.length_a   1.000
_cell.length_b   1.000
_cell.length_c   1.000
_cell.angle_alpha   90.00
_cell.angle_beta   90.00
_cell.angle_gamma   90.00
#
_symmetry.space_group_name_H-M   'P 1'
#
loop_
_entity.id
_entity.type
_entity.pdbx_description
1 polymer ?
#
loop_
_entity_poly.entity_id
_entity_poly.type
_entity_poly.pdbx_seq_one_letter_code
_entity_poly.pdbx_strand_id
1 'polypeptide(L)'
;PLSVMMALEMARTGADGDTKQQMGAVLYPGMSAEDGSMVLGRICKSLPDAEGARFHMSDSVWVKTADDVFVPDENFLDTVKTAYDAEVFGAPFDETTCRDINRLVEQETDGMITEILDQIPELAVMYLVNAVAFDAEWETPYDESQIQDATFYAEDGSGQEVSMMYDTTYRYLTMEHAEGFCRAYKEGYDFVALLPEEGLSLSEWLEELDGETFHETIRQENDTMIET
;
A
#
# COMPACT_ATOMS: atom_id res chain seq x y z
N PRO A 1 2.79 -2.46 3.78
CA PRO A 1 2.29 -1.73 2.61
C PRO A 1 2.80 -0.29 2.62
N LEU A 2 3.22 0.23 1.45
CA LEU A 2 3.82 1.58 1.34
C LEU A 2 2.87 2.67 1.86
N SER A 3 1.59 2.58 1.52
CA SER A 3 0.54 3.50 1.96
C SER A 3 0.47 3.62 3.50
N VAL A 4 0.45 2.49 4.20
CA VAL A 4 0.43 2.46 5.67
C VAL A 4 1.72 3.06 6.26
N MET A 5 2.88 2.77 5.65
CA MET A 5 4.15 3.37 6.07
C MET A 5 4.13 4.90 5.94
N MET A 6 3.58 5.42 4.83
CA MET A 6 3.47 6.88 4.62
C MET A 6 2.57 7.54 5.66
N ALA A 7 1.37 7.02 5.90
CA ALA A 7 0.46 7.55 6.89
C ALA A 7 1.06 7.53 8.31
N LEU A 8 1.71 6.41 8.69
CA LEU A 8 2.37 6.28 9.98
C LEU A 8 3.62 7.18 10.10
N GLU A 9 4.35 7.38 9.02
CA GLU A 9 5.49 8.30 9.02
C GLU A 9 5.04 9.76 9.17
N MET A 10 3.97 10.18 8.49
CA MET A 10 3.38 11.49 8.75
C MET A 10 2.96 11.64 10.22
N ALA A 11 2.30 10.63 10.80
CA ALA A 11 1.94 10.63 12.22
C ALA A 11 3.18 10.72 13.13
N ARG A 12 4.26 10.00 12.79
CA ARG A 12 5.53 10.04 13.54
C ARG A 12 6.15 11.44 13.55
N THR A 13 6.05 12.20 12.46
CA THR A 13 6.59 13.57 12.42
C THR A 13 5.89 14.52 13.39
N GLY A 14 4.60 14.27 13.68
CA GLY A 14 3.84 15.00 14.70
C GLY A 14 3.95 14.45 16.11
N ALA A 15 4.59 13.30 16.30
CA ALA A 15 4.80 12.69 17.61
C ALA A 15 6.07 13.24 18.30
N ASP A 16 6.12 13.10 19.63
CA ASP A 16 7.28 13.49 20.44
C ASP A 16 7.63 12.42 21.48
N GLY A 17 8.81 12.54 22.09
CA GLY A 17 9.30 11.67 23.16
C GLY A 17 9.30 10.18 22.80
N ASP A 18 8.79 9.35 23.72
CA ASP A 18 8.80 7.89 23.60
C ASP A 18 7.93 7.41 22.42
N THR A 19 6.80 8.06 22.16
CA THR A 19 5.92 7.70 21.04
C THR A 19 6.65 7.82 19.71
N LYS A 20 7.36 8.92 19.49
CA LYS A 20 8.16 9.11 18.27
C LYS A 20 9.23 8.05 18.10
N GLN A 21 9.91 7.69 19.20
CA GLN A 21 10.95 6.67 19.19
C GLN A 21 10.38 5.27 18.90
N GLN A 22 9.28 4.89 19.56
CA GLN A 22 8.62 3.60 19.34
C GLN A 22 8.11 3.46 17.90
N MET A 23 7.48 4.49 17.35
CA MET A 23 7.06 4.50 15.95
C MET A 23 8.26 4.33 15.00
N GLY A 24 9.36 5.05 15.25
CA GLY A 24 10.59 4.93 14.46
C GLY A 24 11.18 3.53 14.50
N ALA A 25 11.19 2.89 15.66
CA ALA A 25 11.70 1.52 15.81
C ALA A 25 10.86 0.48 15.06
N VAL A 26 9.54 0.69 14.97
CA VAL A 26 8.63 -0.20 14.21
C VAL A 26 8.74 0.04 12.71
N LEU A 27 8.76 1.30 12.28
CA LEU A 27 8.79 1.65 10.86
C LEU A 27 10.15 1.35 10.20
N TYR A 28 11.24 1.48 10.97
CA TYR A 28 12.61 1.39 10.46
C TYR A 28 13.49 0.48 11.33
N PRO A 29 13.18 -0.83 11.41
CA PRO A 29 13.96 -1.75 12.21
C PRO A 29 15.41 -1.81 11.73
N GLY A 30 16.37 -1.64 12.67
CA GLY A 30 17.80 -1.68 12.39
C GLY A 30 18.41 -0.43 11.72
N MET A 31 17.62 0.65 11.57
CA MET A 31 18.02 1.90 10.93
C MET A 31 17.66 3.10 11.81
N SER A 32 18.33 4.26 11.63
CA SER A 32 17.85 5.48 12.25
C SER A 32 16.54 5.95 11.60
N ALA A 33 15.63 6.55 12.37
CA ALA A 33 14.37 7.03 11.83
C ALA A 33 14.55 8.13 10.77
N GLU A 34 15.63 8.93 10.89
CA GLU A 34 15.99 9.96 9.93
C GLU A 34 16.44 9.36 8.59
N ASP A 35 17.29 8.34 8.63
CA ASP A 35 17.72 7.61 7.42
C ASP A 35 16.53 6.88 6.79
N GLY A 36 15.68 6.25 7.61
CA GLY A 36 14.45 5.57 7.17
C GLY A 36 13.49 6.51 6.43
N SER A 37 13.18 7.67 7.00
CA SER A 37 12.37 8.71 6.35
C SER A 37 12.96 9.16 5.01
N MET A 38 14.28 9.32 4.96
CA MET A 38 14.96 9.72 3.72
C MET A 38 14.85 8.63 2.64
N VAL A 39 15.01 7.36 3.02
CA VAL A 39 14.86 6.21 2.11
C VAL A 39 13.42 6.13 1.60
N LEU A 40 12.44 6.21 2.50
CA LEU A 40 11.02 6.19 2.14
C LEU A 40 10.67 7.30 1.15
N GLY A 41 11.09 8.53 1.42
CA GLY A 41 10.86 9.66 0.51
C GLY A 41 11.55 9.51 -0.85
N ARG A 42 12.70 8.82 -0.93
CA ARG A 42 13.33 8.48 -2.22
C ARG A 42 12.56 7.42 -2.98
N ILE A 43 12.11 6.36 -2.29
CA ILE A 43 11.31 5.29 -2.90
C ILE A 43 10.07 5.91 -3.54
N CYS A 44 9.29 6.70 -2.81
CA CYS A 44 8.07 7.32 -3.33
C CYS A 44 8.33 8.19 -4.57
N LYS A 45 9.43 8.94 -4.60
CA LYS A 45 9.81 9.79 -5.75
C LYS A 45 10.40 9.02 -6.92
N SER A 46 10.81 7.77 -6.72
CA SER A 46 11.41 6.94 -7.77
C SER A 46 10.42 5.99 -8.45
N LEU A 47 9.19 5.91 -7.94
CA LEU A 47 8.17 5.05 -8.54
C LEU A 47 7.81 5.56 -9.94
N PRO A 48 7.85 4.70 -10.97
CA PRO A 48 7.47 5.08 -12.32
C PRO A 48 6.01 5.52 -12.40
N ASP A 49 5.77 6.59 -13.16
CA ASP A 49 4.43 7.04 -13.54
C ASP A 49 4.44 7.31 -15.04
N ALA A 50 3.95 6.37 -15.83
CA ALA A 50 4.02 6.36 -17.28
C ALA A 50 2.73 5.81 -17.90
N GLU A 51 2.59 5.91 -19.23
CA GLU A 51 1.37 5.50 -19.92
C GLU A 51 1.01 4.01 -19.73
N GLY A 52 2.01 3.14 -19.54
CA GLY A 52 1.82 1.69 -19.35
C GLY A 52 1.69 1.22 -17.92
N ALA A 53 2.04 2.07 -16.93
CA ALA A 53 1.90 1.78 -15.52
C ALA A 53 1.87 3.08 -14.71
N ARG A 54 0.76 3.37 -14.07
CA ARG A 54 0.55 4.54 -13.22
C ARG A 54 0.55 4.12 -11.75
N PHE A 55 1.44 4.73 -10.99
CA PHE A 55 1.44 4.65 -9.54
C PHE A 55 1.14 6.03 -8.97
N HIS A 56 -0.08 6.23 -8.55
CA HIS A 56 -0.53 7.49 -7.99
C HIS A 56 -0.63 7.39 -6.47
N MET A 57 -0.05 8.36 -5.78
CA MET A 57 -0.10 8.43 -4.32
C MET A 57 -0.43 9.87 -3.91
N SER A 58 -1.44 10.03 -3.09
CA SER A 58 -1.89 11.30 -2.55
C SER A 58 -1.91 11.25 -1.03
N ASP A 59 -1.36 12.29 -0.42
CA ASP A 59 -1.34 12.48 1.03
C ASP A 59 -2.15 13.70 1.41
N SER A 60 -3.01 13.59 2.41
CA SER A 60 -3.73 14.74 2.94
C SER A 60 -3.88 14.72 4.46
N VAL A 61 -3.85 15.91 5.05
CA VAL A 61 -4.05 16.14 6.48
C VAL A 61 -5.27 17.04 6.67
N TRP A 62 -6.26 16.52 7.36
CA TRP A 62 -7.49 17.25 7.68
C TRP A 62 -7.48 17.61 9.15
N VAL A 63 -7.67 18.88 9.47
CA VAL A 63 -7.61 19.42 10.83
C VAL A 63 -8.95 20.03 11.20
N LYS A 64 -9.49 19.67 12.36
CA LYS A 64 -10.73 20.25 12.88
C LYS A 64 -10.54 21.71 13.24
N THR A 65 -11.36 22.58 12.64
CA THR A 65 -11.32 24.03 12.89
C THR A 65 -12.38 24.51 13.88
N ALA A 66 -13.31 23.65 14.30
CA ALA A 66 -14.36 23.98 15.24
C ALA A 66 -13.81 23.97 16.68
N ASP A 67 -14.16 24.99 17.45
CA ASP A 67 -14.05 25.07 18.91
C ASP A 67 -12.64 25.27 19.52
N ASP A 68 -11.61 25.61 18.76
CA ASP A 68 -10.21 25.83 19.24
C ASP A 68 -9.67 24.69 20.14
N VAL A 69 -10.24 23.47 20.03
CA VAL A 69 -9.92 22.33 20.90
C VAL A 69 -8.58 21.71 20.56
N PHE A 70 -8.18 21.79 19.28
CA PHE A 70 -6.95 21.22 18.79
C PHE A 70 -6.25 22.16 17.80
N VAL A 71 -5.01 22.47 18.10
CA VAL A 71 -4.13 23.26 17.21
C VAL A 71 -2.89 22.42 16.93
N PRO A 72 -2.71 21.92 15.70
CA PRO A 72 -1.51 21.18 15.35
C PRO A 72 -0.28 22.10 15.37
N ASP A 73 0.88 21.53 15.65
CA ASP A 73 2.15 22.25 15.59
C ASP A 73 2.45 22.71 14.15
N GLU A 74 2.88 23.97 13.98
CA GLU A 74 3.17 24.54 12.66
C GLU A 74 4.32 23.79 11.95
N ASN A 75 5.34 23.32 12.70
CA ASN A 75 6.45 22.57 12.10
C ASN A 75 5.97 21.19 11.59
N PHE A 76 4.99 20.57 12.27
CA PHE A 76 4.37 19.36 11.76
C PHE A 76 3.68 19.62 10.43
N LEU A 77 2.84 20.65 10.33
CA LEU A 77 2.13 21.00 9.10
C LEU A 77 3.09 21.37 7.96
N ASP A 78 4.16 22.09 8.25
CA ASP A 78 5.18 22.43 7.27
C ASP A 78 5.96 21.19 6.81
N THR A 79 6.24 20.26 7.73
CA THR A 79 6.94 19.01 7.40
C THR A 79 6.11 18.15 6.49
N VAL A 80 4.82 17.93 6.79
CA VAL A 80 3.96 17.08 5.93
C VAL A 80 3.80 17.67 4.54
N LYS A 81 3.70 18.98 4.39
CA LYS A 81 3.66 19.65 3.09
C LYS A 81 4.97 19.55 2.31
N THR A 82 6.11 19.74 2.96
CA THR A 82 7.39 19.85 2.24
C THR A 82 8.08 18.52 2.00
N ALA A 83 7.97 17.59 2.95
CA ALA A 83 8.62 16.28 2.87
C ALA A 83 7.76 15.23 2.15
N TYR A 84 6.43 15.29 2.32
CA TYR A 84 5.48 14.29 1.79
C TYR A 84 4.53 14.84 0.73
N ASP A 85 4.65 16.13 0.38
CA ASP A 85 3.77 16.81 -0.58
C ASP A 85 2.27 16.74 -0.20
N ALA A 86 1.99 16.63 1.12
CA ALA A 86 0.65 16.46 1.62
C ALA A 86 -0.16 17.76 1.53
N GLU A 87 -1.40 17.66 1.08
CA GLU A 87 -2.34 18.75 1.16
C GLU A 87 -2.91 18.90 2.58
N VAL A 88 -3.04 20.13 3.09
CA VAL A 88 -3.56 20.40 4.43
C VAL A 88 -4.84 21.19 4.38
N PHE A 89 -5.91 20.61 4.94
CA PHE A 89 -7.24 21.17 4.97
C PHE A 89 -7.72 21.48 6.40
N GLY A 90 -8.29 22.65 6.61
CA GLY A 90 -9.06 22.98 7.81
C GLY A 90 -10.55 22.72 7.54
N ALA A 91 -11.24 21.93 8.40
CA ALA A 91 -12.61 21.54 8.17
C ALA A 91 -13.43 21.44 9.47
N PRO A 92 -14.79 21.58 9.42
CA PRO A 92 -15.62 21.53 10.62
C PRO A 92 -15.79 20.14 11.24
N PHE A 93 -15.43 19.07 10.53
CA PHE A 93 -15.57 17.67 10.94
C PHE A 93 -17.02 17.21 11.09
N ASP A 94 -17.83 17.62 10.15
CA ASP A 94 -19.22 17.24 9.99
C ASP A 94 -19.42 16.32 8.75
N GLU A 95 -20.67 16.05 8.38
CA GLU A 95 -21.00 15.25 7.19
C GLU A 95 -20.43 15.84 5.88
N THR A 96 -20.21 17.16 5.81
CA THR A 96 -19.60 17.79 4.63
C THR A 96 -18.14 17.42 4.54
N THR A 97 -17.42 17.46 5.67
CA THR A 97 -16.01 17.02 5.73
C THR A 97 -15.85 15.56 5.34
N CYS A 98 -16.76 14.68 5.81
CA CYS A 98 -16.76 13.27 5.42
C CYS A 98 -16.86 13.10 3.89
N ARG A 99 -17.81 13.79 3.26
CA ARG A 99 -17.98 13.78 1.80
C ARG A 99 -16.78 14.38 1.06
N ASP A 100 -16.17 15.43 1.60
CA ASP A 100 -15.02 16.08 0.96
C ASP A 100 -13.79 15.18 0.99
N ILE A 101 -13.56 14.44 2.09
CA ILE A 101 -12.49 13.43 2.20
C ILE A 101 -12.73 12.31 1.17
N ASN A 102 -13.92 11.72 1.14
CA ASN A 102 -14.26 10.66 0.20
C ASN A 102 -14.10 11.11 -1.25
N ARG A 103 -14.59 12.32 -1.58
CA ARG A 103 -14.44 12.89 -2.93
C ARG A 103 -12.97 13.10 -3.32
N LEU A 104 -12.13 13.60 -2.40
CA LEU A 104 -10.69 13.73 -2.68
C LEU A 104 -10.08 12.37 -3.01
N VAL A 105 -10.34 11.36 -2.18
CA VAL A 105 -9.81 10.00 -2.41
C VAL A 105 -10.32 9.41 -3.73
N GLU A 106 -11.60 9.58 -4.05
CA GLU A 106 -12.17 9.15 -5.33
C GLU A 106 -11.46 9.81 -6.52
N GLN A 107 -11.21 11.11 -6.44
CA GLN A 107 -10.49 11.86 -7.49
C GLN A 107 -9.03 11.41 -7.62
N GLU A 108 -8.33 11.26 -6.51
CA GLU A 108 -6.92 10.87 -6.46
C GLU A 108 -6.69 9.39 -6.81
N THR A 109 -7.73 8.58 -6.83
CA THR A 109 -7.66 7.16 -7.23
C THR A 109 -8.38 6.85 -8.54
N ASP A 110 -8.67 7.87 -9.37
CA ASP A 110 -9.40 7.72 -10.62
C ASP A 110 -10.73 6.91 -10.46
N GLY A 111 -11.41 7.08 -9.31
CA GLY A 111 -12.65 6.38 -8.99
C GLY A 111 -12.49 4.95 -8.48
N MET A 112 -11.26 4.46 -8.28
CA MET A 112 -11.03 3.10 -7.75
C MET A 112 -11.48 2.96 -6.30
N ILE A 113 -11.36 4.05 -5.51
CA ILE A 113 -11.82 4.09 -4.11
C ILE A 113 -12.83 5.23 -3.98
N THR A 114 -14.10 4.87 -3.85
CA THR A 114 -15.20 5.86 -3.80
C THR A 114 -15.56 6.31 -2.39
N GLU A 115 -15.23 5.51 -1.38
CA GLU A 115 -15.58 5.80 0.02
C GLU A 115 -14.59 5.14 0.98
N ILE A 116 -14.05 5.93 1.93
CA ILE A 116 -13.17 5.46 3.01
C ILE A 116 -13.73 5.81 4.39
N LEU A 117 -14.72 6.71 4.46
CA LEU A 117 -15.36 7.16 5.68
C LEU A 117 -16.88 7.18 5.52
N ASP A 118 -17.59 6.46 6.37
CA ASP A 118 -19.05 6.54 6.51
C ASP A 118 -19.47 7.74 7.36
N GLN A 119 -18.71 8.01 8.42
CA GLN A 119 -18.99 9.07 9.38
C GLN A 119 -17.72 9.52 10.10
N ILE A 120 -17.71 10.74 10.59
CA ILE A 120 -16.62 11.28 11.42
C ILE A 120 -17.01 11.14 12.91
N PRO A 121 -16.21 10.42 13.73
CA PRO A 121 -16.43 10.36 15.16
C PRO A 121 -16.38 11.76 15.81
N GLU A 122 -17.24 12.04 16.76
CA GLU A 122 -17.35 13.35 17.44
C GLU A 122 -16.02 13.83 18.05
N LEU A 123 -15.23 12.89 18.56
CA LEU A 123 -13.93 13.16 19.20
C LEU A 123 -12.76 13.25 18.21
N ALA A 124 -13.00 13.03 16.92
CA ALA A 124 -11.93 13.17 15.93
C ALA A 124 -11.53 14.63 15.80
N VAL A 125 -10.23 14.88 15.80
CA VAL A 125 -9.64 16.24 15.67
C VAL A 125 -8.73 16.37 14.45
N MET A 126 -8.25 15.25 13.91
CA MET A 126 -7.39 15.22 12.75
C MET A 126 -7.53 13.88 12.01
N TYR A 127 -7.46 13.92 10.68
CA TYR A 127 -7.27 12.76 9.83
C TYR A 127 -5.97 12.92 9.04
N LEU A 128 -5.20 11.85 8.99
CA LEU A 128 -4.10 11.64 8.05
C LEU A 128 -4.59 10.62 7.02
N VAL A 129 -4.69 11.02 5.79
CA VAL A 129 -5.21 10.19 4.70
C VAL A 129 -4.10 10.01 3.68
N ASN A 130 -3.79 8.76 3.40
CA ASN A 130 -2.97 8.37 2.26
C ASN A 130 -3.82 7.52 1.32
N ALA A 131 -3.89 7.90 0.07
CA ALA A 131 -4.55 7.16 -0.99
C ALA A 131 -3.50 6.70 -2.00
N VAL A 132 -3.52 5.41 -2.35
CA VAL A 132 -2.65 4.81 -3.36
C VAL A 132 -3.52 4.12 -4.40
N ALA A 133 -3.29 4.45 -5.66
CA ALA A 133 -3.85 3.76 -6.82
C ALA A 133 -2.70 3.24 -7.69
N PHE A 134 -2.82 1.99 -8.11
CA PHE A 134 -1.91 1.35 -9.05
C PHE A 134 -2.72 0.79 -10.22
N ASP A 135 -2.42 1.28 -11.42
CA ASP A 135 -3.04 0.86 -12.67
C ASP A 135 -1.94 0.54 -13.67
N ALA A 136 -1.79 -0.73 -14.03
CA ALA A 136 -0.73 -1.16 -14.91
C ALA A 136 -1.20 -2.22 -15.90
N GLU A 137 -0.69 -2.13 -17.12
CA GLU A 137 -0.88 -3.16 -18.14
C GLU A 137 0.19 -4.26 -17.99
N TRP A 138 -0.22 -5.50 -18.18
CA TRP A 138 0.73 -6.60 -18.28
C TRP A 138 1.71 -6.37 -19.44
N GLU A 139 2.97 -6.68 -19.26
CA GLU A 139 3.96 -6.65 -20.36
C GLU A 139 3.51 -7.59 -21.50
N THR A 140 2.98 -8.76 -21.14
CA THR A 140 2.32 -9.69 -22.05
C THR A 140 0.88 -9.90 -21.56
N PRO A 141 -0.12 -9.31 -22.22
CA PRO A 141 -1.54 -9.50 -21.85
C PRO A 141 -1.97 -10.96 -21.98
N TYR A 142 -2.96 -11.37 -21.20
CA TYR A 142 -3.60 -12.66 -21.34
C TYR A 142 -4.50 -12.69 -22.59
N ASP A 143 -4.44 -13.77 -23.35
CA ASP A 143 -5.39 -14.06 -24.42
C ASP A 143 -6.72 -14.57 -23.83
N GLU A 144 -7.84 -14.40 -24.55
CA GLU A 144 -9.15 -14.92 -24.14
C GLU A 144 -9.13 -16.45 -23.89
N SER A 145 -8.30 -17.20 -24.61
CA SER A 145 -8.14 -18.64 -24.42
C SER A 145 -7.47 -19.04 -23.10
N GLN A 146 -6.80 -18.11 -22.45
CA GLN A 146 -6.14 -18.28 -21.15
C GLN A 146 -7.07 -17.91 -19.98
N ILE A 147 -8.30 -17.47 -20.26
CA ILE A 147 -9.29 -17.09 -19.26
C ILE A 147 -10.39 -18.14 -19.26
N GLN A 148 -10.60 -18.82 -18.13
CA GLN A 148 -11.58 -19.89 -17.99
C GLN A 148 -12.37 -19.74 -16.70
N ASP A 149 -13.65 -20.10 -16.73
CA ASP A 149 -14.46 -20.13 -15.52
C ASP A 149 -13.98 -21.27 -14.61
N ALA A 150 -13.72 -20.93 -13.35
CA ALA A 150 -13.28 -21.86 -12.32
C ALA A 150 -13.81 -21.45 -10.94
N THR A 151 -13.79 -22.38 -9.99
CA THR A 151 -14.20 -22.10 -8.63
C THR A 151 -12.98 -21.68 -7.80
N PHE A 152 -13.00 -20.46 -7.28
CA PHE A 152 -12.05 -20.00 -6.26
C PHE A 152 -12.58 -20.39 -4.88
N TYR A 153 -11.73 -21.01 -4.06
CA TYR A 153 -12.06 -21.40 -2.69
C TYR A 153 -11.42 -20.44 -1.70
N ALA A 154 -12.24 -19.78 -0.89
CA ALA A 154 -11.75 -18.93 0.21
C ALA A 154 -11.26 -19.79 1.38
N GLU A 155 -10.56 -19.17 2.34
CA GLU A 155 -10.02 -19.84 3.53
C GLU A 155 -11.08 -20.56 4.37
N ASP A 156 -12.31 -20.05 4.41
CA ASP A 156 -13.44 -20.67 5.10
C ASP A 156 -14.05 -21.87 4.33
N GLY A 157 -13.48 -22.23 3.18
CA GLY A 157 -13.94 -23.28 2.29
C GLY A 157 -15.13 -22.93 1.40
N SER A 158 -15.59 -21.68 1.43
CA SER A 158 -16.64 -21.22 0.52
C SER A 158 -16.10 -21.11 -0.91
N GLY A 159 -16.87 -21.60 -1.89
CA GLY A 159 -16.54 -21.54 -3.31
C GLY A 159 -17.22 -20.36 -4.00
N GLN A 160 -16.50 -19.64 -4.84
CA GLN A 160 -17.01 -18.59 -5.70
C GLN A 160 -16.59 -18.83 -7.15
N GLU A 161 -17.54 -18.79 -8.08
CA GLU A 161 -17.23 -18.84 -9.51
C GLU A 161 -16.54 -17.55 -9.96
N VAL A 162 -15.38 -17.69 -10.60
CA VAL A 162 -14.56 -16.58 -11.07
C VAL A 162 -14.01 -16.89 -12.46
N SER A 163 -13.66 -15.85 -13.22
CA SER A 163 -12.87 -15.99 -14.44
C SER A 163 -11.40 -16.07 -14.07
N MET A 164 -10.84 -17.28 -14.06
CA MET A 164 -9.45 -17.55 -13.69
C MET A 164 -8.54 -17.38 -14.90
N MET A 165 -7.40 -16.72 -14.69
CA MET A 165 -6.36 -16.53 -15.71
C MET A 165 -5.30 -17.60 -15.56
N TYR A 166 -4.92 -18.24 -16.68
CA TYR A 166 -3.88 -19.28 -16.74
C TYR A 166 -2.77 -18.87 -17.70
N ASP A 167 -1.52 -19.04 -17.25
CA ASP A 167 -0.35 -18.82 -18.10
C ASP A 167 0.81 -19.73 -17.66
N THR A 168 1.94 -19.57 -18.30
CA THR A 168 3.20 -20.23 -17.94
C THR A 168 4.28 -19.20 -17.71
N THR A 169 5.15 -19.43 -16.75
CA THR A 169 6.26 -18.51 -16.42
C THR A 169 7.57 -19.24 -16.17
N TYR A 170 8.66 -18.59 -16.50
CA TYR A 170 10.01 -18.96 -16.03
C TYR A 170 10.40 -18.26 -14.74
N ARG A 171 9.62 -17.28 -14.27
CA ARG A 171 9.87 -16.54 -13.03
C ARG A 171 9.11 -17.18 -11.87
N TYR A 172 9.34 -18.47 -11.67
CA TYR A 172 8.86 -19.23 -10.53
C TYR A 172 9.71 -18.95 -9.30
N LEU A 173 9.09 -18.76 -8.16
CA LEU A 173 9.72 -18.41 -6.89
C LEU A 173 9.60 -19.56 -5.92
N THR A 174 10.69 -19.84 -5.22
CA THR A 174 10.71 -20.79 -4.09
C THR A 174 11.39 -20.17 -2.90
N MET A 175 10.78 -20.32 -1.75
CA MET A 175 11.33 -19.93 -0.46
C MET A 175 10.91 -20.93 0.61
N GLU A 176 11.40 -20.78 1.83
CA GLU A 176 11.02 -21.65 2.93
C GLU A 176 9.50 -21.52 3.20
N HIS A 177 8.80 -22.64 3.15
CA HIS A 177 7.35 -22.75 3.39
C HIS A 177 6.44 -21.96 2.42
N ALA A 178 6.95 -21.55 1.25
CA ALA A 178 6.12 -20.94 0.21
C ALA A 178 6.71 -21.12 -1.19
N GLU A 179 5.83 -21.12 -2.16
CA GLU A 179 6.17 -21.07 -3.58
C GLU A 179 5.35 -19.99 -4.29
N GLY A 180 5.75 -19.60 -5.48
CA GLY A 180 5.01 -18.57 -6.19
C GLY A 180 5.58 -18.21 -7.55
N PHE A 181 5.18 -17.05 -8.05
CA PHE A 181 5.67 -16.56 -9.34
C PHE A 181 5.73 -15.03 -9.39
N CYS A 182 6.51 -14.54 -10.35
CA CYS A 182 6.47 -13.15 -10.78
C CYS A 182 5.90 -13.04 -12.19
N ARG A 183 5.11 -11.98 -12.43
CA ARG A 183 4.67 -11.58 -13.75
C ARG A 183 4.93 -10.09 -13.96
N ALA A 184 5.56 -9.76 -15.08
CA ALA A 184 5.93 -8.38 -15.37
C ALA A 184 4.71 -7.55 -15.82
N TYR A 185 4.58 -6.37 -15.26
CA TYR A 185 3.83 -5.27 -15.86
C TYR A 185 4.75 -4.45 -16.78
N LYS A 186 4.19 -3.59 -17.59
CA LYS A 186 4.94 -2.57 -18.30
C LYS A 186 5.66 -1.63 -17.32
N GLU A 187 6.63 -0.88 -17.82
CA GLU A 187 7.36 0.17 -17.08
C GLU A 187 8.14 -0.33 -15.84
N GLY A 188 8.46 -1.63 -15.79
CA GLY A 188 9.36 -2.19 -14.78
C GLY A 188 8.73 -2.53 -13.43
N TYR A 189 7.42 -2.61 -13.37
CA TYR A 189 6.73 -3.19 -12.22
C TYR A 189 6.58 -4.70 -12.37
N ASP A 190 6.53 -5.40 -11.25
CA ASP A 190 6.28 -6.82 -11.18
C ASP A 190 5.11 -7.13 -10.25
N PHE A 191 4.23 -8.01 -10.69
CA PHE A 191 3.31 -8.70 -9.81
C PHE A 191 4.03 -9.91 -9.20
N VAL A 192 3.93 -10.06 -7.88
CA VAL A 192 4.49 -11.19 -7.13
C VAL A 192 3.35 -11.88 -6.39
N ALA A 193 3.16 -13.15 -6.67
CA ALA A 193 2.25 -14.01 -5.91
C ALA A 193 3.06 -15.07 -5.17
N LEU A 194 2.82 -15.22 -3.87
CA LEU A 194 3.40 -16.26 -3.03
C LEU A 194 2.28 -17.03 -2.33
N LEU A 195 2.36 -18.33 -2.36
CA LEU A 195 1.41 -19.25 -1.76
C LEU A 195 2.12 -20.05 -0.66
N PRO A 196 1.72 -19.90 0.60
CA PRO A 196 2.24 -20.73 1.69
C PRO A 196 1.91 -22.21 1.49
N GLU A 197 2.73 -23.09 2.07
CA GLU A 197 2.51 -24.53 2.07
C GLU A 197 1.16 -24.91 2.68
N GLU A 198 0.59 -26.01 2.21
CA GLU A 198 -0.66 -26.54 2.74
C GLU A 198 -0.56 -26.80 4.25
N GLY A 199 -1.49 -26.24 5.01
CA GLY A 199 -1.57 -26.38 6.47
C GLY A 199 -0.85 -25.29 7.26
N LEU A 200 -0.15 -24.38 6.59
CA LEU A 200 0.42 -23.16 7.19
C LEU A 200 -0.53 -21.98 6.91
N SER A 201 -1.01 -21.32 7.94
CA SER A 201 -1.85 -20.13 7.74
C SER A 201 -1.04 -18.96 7.20
N LEU A 202 -1.68 -18.07 6.42
CA LEU A 202 -1.04 -16.86 5.92
C LEU A 202 -0.47 -16.00 7.06
N SER A 203 -1.17 -15.90 8.19
CA SER A 203 -0.71 -15.12 9.34
C SER A 203 0.56 -15.68 9.97
N GLU A 204 0.64 -17.00 10.16
CA GLU A 204 1.83 -17.67 10.70
C GLU A 204 3.02 -17.51 9.76
N TRP A 205 2.81 -17.70 8.45
CA TRP A 205 3.87 -17.52 7.47
C TRP A 205 4.37 -16.07 7.40
N LEU A 206 3.49 -15.07 7.49
CA LEU A 206 3.87 -13.66 7.47
C LEU A 206 4.67 -13.24 8.72
N GLU A 207 4.50 -13.90 9.87
CA GLU A 207 5.31 -13.66 11.07
C GLU A 207 6.76 -14.14 10.90
N GLU A 208 7.00 -15.14 10.05
CA GLU A 208 8.32 -15.70 9.76
C GLU A 208 9.00 -15.00 8.57
N LEU A 209 8.25 -14.29 7.74
CA LEU A 209 8.75 -13.63 6.53
C LEU A 209 9.66 -12.45 6.87
N ASP A 210 10.92 -12.56 6.52
CA ASP A 210 11.85 -11.43 6.61
C ASP A 210 12.09 -10.76 5.23
N GLY A 211 12.44 -9.47 5.28
CA GLY A 211 12.58 -8.67 4.07
C GLY A 211 13.80 -9.03 3.21
N GLU A 212 14.86 -9.59 3.78
CA GLU A 212 16.06 -9.99 3.04
C GLU A 212 15.77 -11.26 2.22
N THR A 213 15.21 -12.29 2.86
CA THR A 213 14.76 -13.52 2.20
C THR A 213 13.74 -13.24 1.11
N PHE A 214 12.75 -12.39 1.39
CA PHE A 214 11.77 -11.96 0.38
C PHE A 214 12.44 -11.30 -0.83
N HIS A 215 13.36 -10.36 -0.58
CA HIS A 215 14.07 -9.63 -1.64
C HIS A 215 15.02 -10.53 -2.47
N GLU A 216 15.63 -11.53 -1.85
CA GLU A 216 16.41 -12.53 -2.56
C GLU A 216 15.52 -13.43 -3.42
N THR A 217 14.37 -13.83 -2.88
CA THR A 217 13.41 -14.71 -3.56
C THR A 217 12.86 -14.08 -4.83
N ILE A 218 12.43 -12.83 -4.80
CA ILE A 218 11.84 -12.16 -5.98
C ILE A 218 12.84 -11.92 -7.13
N ARG A 219 14.13 -12.12 -6.88
CA ARG A 219 15.20 -12.03 -7.89
C ARG A 219 15.59 -13.37 -8.49
N GLN A 220 14.97 -14.47 -8.05
CA GLN A 220 15.25 -15.78 -8.61
C GLN A 220 14.79 -15.84 -10.08
N GLU A 221 15.63 -16.46 -10.89
CA GLU A 221 15.31 -16.85 -12.25
C GLU A 221 15.44 -18.37 -12.33
N ASN A 222 14.45 -19.02 -12.91
CA ASN A 222 14.43 -20.47 -13.05
C ASN A 222 14.49 -20.89 -14.53
N ASP A 223 15.23 -21.94 -14.82
CA ASP A 223 15.35 -22.49 -16.16
C ASP A 223 14.13 -23.34 -16.57
N THR A 224 13.25 -23.65 -15.62
CA THR A 224 12.06 -24.48 -15.83
C THR A 224 10.80 -23.62 -15.86
N MET A 225 10.05 -23.74 -16.94
CA MET A 225 8.74 -23.12 -17.10
C MET A 225 7.69 -23.89 -16.29
N ILE A 226 6.86 -23.18 -15.57
CA ILE A 226 5.72 -23.75 -14.84
C ILE A 226 4.40 -23.13 -15.32
N GLU A 227 3.32 -23.85 -15.12
CA GLU A 227 1.95 -23.35 -15.32
C GLU A 227 1.50 -22.58 -14.07
N THR A 228 0.90 -21.38 -14.25
CA THR A 228 0.46 -20.48 -13.17
C THR A 228 -1.01 -20.08 -13.36
#